data_b1108bddb53037489648c9f0c86ada46
#
_entry.id   b1108bddb53037489648c9f0c86ada46
#
_cell.length_a   1.000
_cell.length_b   1.000
_cell.length_c   1.000
_cell.angle_alpha   90.00
_cell.angle_beta   90.00
_cell.angle_gamma   90.00
#
_symmetry.space_group_name_H-M   'P 1'
#
loop_
_entity.id
_entity.type
_entity.pdbx_description
1 polymer ?
#
loop_
_entity_poly.entity_id
_entity_poly.type
_entity_poly.pdbx_seq_one_letter_code
_entity_poly.pdbx_strand_id
1 'polypeptide(L)'
;MLYKYGGASIGTMNDSNRYVKAYRTDKLPFVVNQSIWLEGEAKFADILLPACSSFERWDISEFGGTGGYALHGQTQMNHRVVLMQHKCIEPLGESKADYQIFTELASRLNLGTYFSEGMTDLDWVKRMFDASDLPKHVSWKEFLRKGYFVVPPPAEDQRDPPSLRWFYEGRNKDVPEPHPLPAGYGTTF
;
A
#
# COMPACT_ATOMS: atom_id res chain seq x y z
N MET A 1 -18.66 11.16 -9.70
CA MET A 1 -17.23 11.51 -9.62
C MET A 1 -16.45 10.31 -9.12
N LEU A 2 -15.30 10.04 -9.70
CA LEU A 2 -14.32 9.08 -9.21
C LEU A 2 -13.02 9.82 -8.86
N TYR A 3 -12.50 9.57 -7.67
CA TYR A 3 -11.14 9.95 -7.31
C TYR A 3 -10.30 8.68 -7.23
N LYS A 4 -9.41 8.49 -8.19
CA LYS A 4 -8.48 7.36 -8.25
C LYS A 4 -7.16 7.77 -7.63
N TYR A 5 -6.75 7.03 -6.63
CA TYR A 5 -5.54 7.28 -5.86
C TYR A 5 -4.68 6.01 -5.87
N GLY A 6 -3.46 6.15 -6.32
CA GLY A 6 -2.52 5.05 -6.41
C GLY A 6 -3.00 3.86 -7.26
N GLY A 7 -2.09 2.95 -7.57
CA GLY A 7 -2.36 1.70 -8.27
C GLY A 7 -2.88 1.86 -9.71
N ALA A 8 -2.67 0.86 -10.53
CA ALA A 8 -3.13 0.79 -11.91
C ALA A 8 -4.04 -0.43 -12.10
N SER A 9 -5.34 -0.23 -12.27
CA SER A 9 -6.29 -1.32 -12.50
C SER A 9 -6.33 -1.72 -13.98
N ILE A 10 -6.29 -0.73 -14.89
CA ILE A 10 -6.22 -1.00 -16.33
C ILE A 10 -4.83 -1.55 -16.66
N GLY A 11 -4.79 -2.77 -17.16
CA GLY A 11 -3.55 -3.48 -17.50
C GLY A 11 -3.03 -4.42 -16.41
N THR A 12 -3.51 -4.32 -15.17
CA THR A 12 -3.12 -5.23 -14.07
C THR A 12 -4.24 -6.15 -13.61
N MET A 13 -5.49 -5.74 -13.81
CA MET A 13 -6.66 -6.54 -13.45
C MET A 13 -7.22 -7.30 -14.66
N ASN A 14 -7.91 -8.40 -14.40
CA ASN A 14 -8.60 -9.16 -15.43
C ASN A 14 -9.69 -8.29 -16.08
N ASP A 15 -9.96 -8.55 -17.39
CA ASP A 15 -11.00 -7.85 -18.15
C ASP A 15 -10.81 -6.33 -18.20
N SER A 16 -9.61 -5.86 -18.55
CA SER A 16 -9.28 -4.44 -18.69
C SER A 16 -10.25 -3.67 -19.60
N ASN A 17 -10.82 -4.31 -20.62
CA ASN A 17 -11.82 -3.67 -21.49
C ASN A 17 -13.10 -3.27 -20.75
N ARG A 18 -13.47 -4.01 -19.72
CA ARG A 18 -14.63 -3.65 -18.87
C ARG A 18 -14.33 -2.40 -18.05
N TYR A 19 -13.10 -2.25 -17.54
CA TYR A 19 -12.67 -1.01 -16.88
C TYR A 19 -12.70 0.17 -17.85
N VAL A 20 -12.19 0.02 -19.06
CA VAL A 20 -12.25 1.06 -20.08
C VAL A 20 -13.69 1.49 -20.38
N LYS A 21 -14.61 0.53 -20.51
CA LYS A 21 -16.05 0.85 -20.69
C LYS A 21 -16.62 1.60 -19.48
N ALA A 22 -16.22 1.24 -18.27
CA ALA A 22 -16.67 1.91 -17.05
C ALA A 22 -16.15 3.35 -16.96
N TYR A 23 -14.91 3.62 -17.37
CA TYR A 23 -14.37 4.99 -17.43
C TYR A 23 -15.01 5.85 -18.51
N ARG A 24 -15.56 5.26 -19.57
CA ARG A 24 -16.22 5.97 -20.70
C ARG A 24 -17.73 6.10 -20.56
N THR A 25 -18.30 5.72 -19.43
CA THR A 25 -19.76 5.80 -19.25
C THR A 25 -20.20 7.20 -18.87
N ASP A 26 -21.33 7.65 -19.40
CA ASP A 26 -21.96 8.92 -19.01
C ASP A 26 -22.35 9.00 -17.53
N LYS A 27 -22.42 7.84 -16.86
CA LYS A 27 -22.67 7.77 -15.41
C LYS A 27 -21.47 8.20 -14.57
N LEU A 28 -20.31 8.32 -15.17
CA LEU A 28 -19.07 8.77 -14.54
C LEU A 28 -18.60 10.10 -15.15
N PRO A 29 -19.24 11.22 -14.79
CA PRO A 29 -19.06 12.50 -15.47
C PRO A 29 -17.73 13.22 -15.12
N PHE A 30 -16.97 12.73 -14.12
CA PHE A 30 -15.76 13.41 -13.68
C PHE A 30 -14.82 12.45 -12.97
N VAL A 31 -13.57 12.44 -13.40
CA VAL A 31 -12.48 11.56 -12.90
C VAL A 31 -11.27 12.40 -12.52
N VAL A 32 -10.81 12.21 -11.30
CA VAL A 32 -9.50 12.68 -10.84
C VAL A 32 -8.58 11.47 -10.71
N ASN A 33 -7.37 11.57 -11.22
CA ASN A 33 -6.33 10.56 -11.02
C ASN A 33 -5.11 11.18 -10.33
N GLN A 34 -4.69 10.57 -9.24
CA GLN A 34 -3.48 10.93 -8.51
C GLN A 34 -2.50 9.79 -8.65
N SER A 35 -1.43 10.00 -9.39
CA SER A 35 -0.47 8.96 -9.72
C SER A 35 0.92 9.52 -10.00
N ILE A 36 1.93 8.67 -9.84
CA ILE A 36 3.34 8.98 -10.17
C ILE A 36 3.63 8.86 -11.67
N TRP A 37 2.77 8.19 -12.43
CA TRP A 37 2.94 7.94 -13.86
C TRP A 37 1.66 8.20 -14.62
N LEU A 38 1.79 8.54 -15.91
CA LEU A 38 0.67 8.58 -16.85
C LEU A 38 0.28 7.14 -17.24
N GLU A 39 -0.28 6.43 -16.31
CA GLU A 39 -0.74 5.05 -16.46
C GLU A 39 -2.08 4.92 -17.18
N GLY A 40 -2.62 3.70 -17.24
CA GLY A 40 -3.84 3.40 -17.98
C GLY A 40 -5.04 4.25 -17.58
N GLU A 41 -5.33 4.35 -16.28
CA GLU A 41 -6.42 5.16 -15.74
C GLU A 41 -6.20 6.66 -15.89
N ALA A 42 -4.97 7.11 -15.77
CA ALA A 42 -4.62 8.52 -15.90
C ALA A 42 -5.05 9.10 -17.26
N LYS A 43 -5.07 8.26 -18.31
CA LYS A 43 -5.50 8.65 -19.66
C LYS A 43 -7.00 8.92 -19.78
N PHE A 44 -7.78 8.55 -18.78
CA PHE A 44 -9.23 8.77 -18.72
C PHE A 44 -9.61 9.83 -17.69
N ALA A 45 -8.65 10.46 -17.04
CA ALA A 45 -8.90 11.46 -16.03
C ALA A 45 -9.11 12.85 -16.64
N ASP A 46 -10.03 13.60 -16.06
CA ASP A 46 -10.24 15.02 -16.36
C ASP A 46 -9.20 15.89 -15.66
N ILE A 47 -8.73 15.46 -14.48
CA ILE A 47 -7.67 16.10 -13.72
C ILE A 47 -6.61 15.06 -13.34
N LEU A 48 -5.35 15.39 -13.59
CA LEU A 48 -4.20 14.65 -13.13
C LEU A 48 -3.51 15.42 -12.01
N LEU A 49 -3.29 14.74 -10.89
CA LEU A 49 -2.52 15.25 -9.76
C LEU A 49 -1.22 14.44 -9.68
N PRO A 50 -0.07 15.04 -10.02
CA PRO A 50 1.20 14.33 -9.98
C PRO A 50 1.59 14.04 -8.53
N ALA A 51 1.81 12.77 -8.23
CA ALA A 51 2.22 12.31 -6.91
C ALA A 51 3.73 12.00 -6.89
N CYS A 52 4.33 12.17 -5.72
CA CYS A 52 5.70 11.79 -5.47
C CYS A 52 5.92 10.29 -5.59
N SER A 53 7.06 9.91 -6.12
CA SER A 53 7.60 8.57 -5.97
C SER A 53 8.07 8.31 -4.52
N SER A 54 8.40 7.06 -4.22
CA SER A 54 8.93 6.71 -2.91
C SER A 54 10.27 7.37 -2.57
N PHE A 55 11.02 7.84 -3.54
CA PHE A 55 12.29 8.57 -3.30
C PHE A 55 12.10 10.05 -2.91
N GLU A 56 10.92 10.59 -3.14
CA GLU A 56 10.61 12.01 -2.98
C GLU A 56 9.84 12.33 -1.69
N ARG A 57 9.52 11.32 -0.88
CA ARG A 57 8.73 11.46 0.35
C ARG A 57 9.25 10.59 1.49
N TRP A 58 8.86 10.93 2.71
CA TRP A 58 9.07 10.11 3.88
C TRP A 58 7.95 9.06 4.00
N ASP A 59 8.30 7.86 4.42
CA ASP A 59 7.33 6.81 4.70
C ASP A 59 7.92 5.75 5.65
N ILE A 60 7.07 4.89 6.14
CA ILE A 60 7.45 3.70 6.91
C ILE A 60 6.72 2.49 6.31
N SER A 61 7.42 1.39 6.13
CA SER A 61 6.80 0.20 5.58
C SER A 61 7.34 -1.07 6.20
N GLU A 62 6.56 -2.13 6.15
CA GLU A 62 6.95 -3.44 6.67
C GLU A 62 8.06 -4.12 5.85
N PHE A 63 8.27 -3.70 4.62
CA PHE A 63 9.37 -4.15 3.76
C PHE A 63 9.55 -3.19 2.61
N GLY A 64 10.63 -3.32 1.87
CA GLY A 64 10.97 -2.43 0.74
C GLY A 64 9.96 -2.44 -0.40
N GLY A 65 8.70 -2.29 -0.08
CA GLY A 65 7.57 -2.18 -1.01
C GLY A 65 7.61 -0.88 -1.78
N THR A 66 8.66 -0.68 -2.54
CA THR A 66 8.85 0.51 -3.36
C THR A 66 7.90 0.58 -4.56
N GLY A 67 7.14 -0.48 -4.82
CA GLY A 67 6.33 -0.60 -6.03
C GLY A 67 4.82 -0.42 -5.85
N GLY A 68 4.31 -0.04 -4.69
CA GLY A 68 2.86 0.06 -4.48
C GLY A 68 2.10 -1.28 -4.49
N TYR A 69 2.78 -2.38 -4.73
CA TYR A 69 2.22 -3.74 -4.70
C TYR A 69 2.23 -4.38 -3.32
N ALA A 70 2.76 -3.71 -2.33
CA ALA A 70 2.76 -4.14 -0.94
C ALA A 70 1.36 -4.30 -0.33
N LEU A 71 0.32 -3.90 -1.04
CA LEU A 71 -1.07 -3.97 -0.62
C LEU A 71 -1.70 -5.36 -0.71
N HIS A 72 -1.01 -6.33 -1.30
CA HIS A 72 -1.49 -7.69 -1.30
C HIS A 72 -1.08 -8.35 0.02
N GLY A 73 -2.00 -8.49 0.96
CA GLY A 73 -1.78 -9.08 2.28
C GLY A 73 -1.10 -10.45 2.27
N GLN A 74 -1.11 -11.12 1.12
CA GLN A 74 -0.40 -12.38 0.91
C GLN A 74 1.13 -12.24 0.84
N THR A 75 1.64 -11.07 0.48
CA THR A 75 3.09 -10.81 0.40
C THR A 75 3.64 -10.20 1.69
N GLN A 76 2.78 -9.77 2.59
CA GLN A 76 3.14 -9.14 3.86
C GLN A 76 3.28 -10.15 5.00
N MET A 77 2.83 -11.36 4.81
CA MET A 77 2.91 -12.40 5.83
C MET A 77 4.36 -12.84 6.07
N ASN A 78 4.75 -12.86 7.33
CA ASN A 78 6.06 -13.31 7.82
C ASN A 78 7.25 -12.37 7.55
N HIS A 79 7.03 -11.15 7.10
CA HIS A 79 8.11 -10.17 7.02
C HIS A 79 8.42 -9.60 8.41
N ARG A 80 9.69 -9.66 8.77
CA ARG A 80 10.20 -9.13 10.04
C ARG A 80 11.00 -7.85 9.85
N VAL A 81 11.07 -7.33 8.64
CA VAL A 81 11.83 -6.12 8.34
C VAL A 81 10.90 -4.95 8.23
N VAL A 82 11.14 -3.94 9.06
CA VAL A 82 10.48 -2.64 8.95
C VAL A 82 11.48 -1.65 8.39
N LEU A 83 11.09 -0.92 7.37
CA LEU A 83 11.92 0.03 6.67
C LEU A 83 11.49 1.46 6.98
N MET A 84 12.46 2.32 7.23
CA MET A 84 12.31 3.76 7.19
C MET A 84 12.62 4.23 5.77
N GLN A 85 11.60 4.63 5.04
CA GLN A 85 11.76 5.16 3.70
C GLN A 85 12.18 6.62 3.80
N HIS A 86 13.45 6.88 3.49
CA HIS A 86 13.98 8.24 3.51
C HIS A 86 13.59 9.01 2.24
N LYS A 87 13.21 10.25 2.41
CA LYS A 87 13.17 11.20 1.31
C LYS A 87 14.59 11.42 0.79
N CYS A 88 14.89 10.96 -0.41
CA CYS A 88 16.23 10.99 -1.00
C CYS A 88 16.44 12.22 -1.88
N ILE A 89 15.38 12.71 -2.52
CA ILE A 89 15.40 13.88 -3.42
C ILE A 89 14.18 14.75 -3.15
N GLU A 90 14.26 16.01 -3.57
CA GLU A 90 13.08 16.89 -3.59
C GLU A 90 12.10 16.45 -4.68
N PRO A 91 10.79 16.69 -4.48
CA PRO A 91 9.77 16.40 -5.49
C PRO A 91 10.13 16.99 -6.87
N LEU A 92 9.99 16.19 -7.90
CA LEU A 92 10.29 16.58 -9.27
C LEU A 92 9.09 17.27 -9.93
N GLY A 93 9.34 18.37 -10.63
CA GLY A 93 8.32 19.12 -11.33
C GLY A 93 7.22 19.64 -10.40
N GLU A 94 5.97 19.27 -10.66
CA GLU A 94 4.81 19.64 -9.85
C GLU A 94 4.35 18.54 -8.90
N SER A 95 5.14 17.47 -8.75
CA SER A 95 4.76 16.35 -7.89
C SER A 95 4.73 16.75 -6.41
N LYS A 96 3.79 16.20 -5.69
CA LYS A 96 3.62 16.38 -4.25
C LYS A 96 3.41 15.04 -3.58
N ALA A 97 3.85 14.93 -2.32
CA ALA A 97 3.50 13.76 -1.52
C ALA A 97 1.97 13.64 -1.39
N ASP A 98 1.47 12.41 -1.38
CA ASP A 98 0.04 12.15 -1.25
C ASP A 98 -0.57 12.86 -0.04
N TYR A 99 0.14 12.83 1.08
CA TYR A 99 -0.25 13.54 2.29
C TYR A 99 -0.41 15.05 2.05
N GLN A 100 0.51 15.67 1.31
CA GLN A 100 0.45 17.09 0.99
C GLN A 100 -0.74 17.40 0.07
N ILE A 101 -0.99 16.58 -0.96
CA ILE A 101 -2.13 16.74 -1.86
C ILE A 101 -3.44 16.71 -1.06
N PHE A 102 -3.62 15.71 -0.19
CA PHE A 102 -4.81 15.61 0.63
C PHE A 102 -4.93 16.71 1.68
N THR A 103 -3.82 17.19 2.24
CA THR A 103 -3.81 18.33 3.16
C THR A 103 -4.28 19.61 2.46
N GLU A 104 -3.82 19.85 1.24
CA GLU A 104 -4.25 21.01 0.43
C GLU A 104 -5.73 20.92 0.05
N LEU A 105 -6.22 19.73 -0.31
CA LEU A 105 -7.64 19.49 -0.57
C LEU A 105 -8.49 19.72 0.69
N ALA A 106 -8.07 19.15 1.82
CA ALA A 106 -8.75 19.35 3.10
C ALA A 106 -8.80 20.82 3.50
N SER A 107 -7.71 21.57 3.28
CA SER A 107 -7.64 23.00 3.57
C SER A 107 -8.66 23.80 2.73
N ARG A 108 -8.86 23.45 1.47
CA ARG A 108 -9.87 24.09 0.60
C ARG A 108 -11.30 23.76 1.04
N LEU A 109 -11.49 22.67 1.76
CA LEU A 109 -12.76 22.28 2.37
C LEU A 109 -12.92 22.79 3.81
N ASN A 110 -12.01 23.63 4.31
CA ASN A 110 -11.93 24.10 5.70
C ASN A 110 -11.73 22.98 6.72
N LEU A 111 -11.12 21.87 6.30
CA LEU A 111 -10.79 20.70 7.13
C LEU A 111 -9.28 20.50 7.34
N GLY A 112 -8.44 21.44 6.90
CA GLY A 112 -6.98 21.29 6.88
C GLY A 112 -6.40 20.95 8.25
N THR A 113 -6.74 21.71 9.28
CA THR A 113 -6.26 21.46 10.65
C THR A 113 -6.78 20.13 11.21
N TYR A 114 -8.03 19.80 10.92
CA TYR A 114 -8.61 18.52 11.32
C TYR A 114 -7.89 17.32 10.66
N PHE A 115 -7.55 17.45 9.38
CA PHE A 115 -6.87 16.40 8.63
C PHE A 115 -5.41 16.24 9.01
N SER A 116 -4.67 17.35 9.07
CA SER A 116 -3.22 17.33 9.28
C SER A 116 -2.79 17.33 10.73
N GLU A 117 -3.65 17.77 11.65
CA GLU A 117 -3.31 18.05 13.06
C GLU A 117 -2.08 18.98 13.19
N GLY A 118 -1.74 19.72 12.12
CA GLY A 118 -0.54 20.58 12.05
C GLY A 118 0.77 19.80 11.89
N MET A 119 0.72 18.51 11.66
CA MET A 119 1.89 17.64 11.52
C MET A 119 2.41 17.61 10.07
N THR A 120 3.71 17.39 9.93
CA THR A 120 4.35 17.07 8.66
C THR A 120 4.22 15.57 8.34
N ASP A 121 4.60 15.16 7.15
CA ASP A 121 4.68 13.74 6.74
C ASP A 121 5.64 12.96 7.66
N LEU A 122 6.80 13.53 8.00
CA LEU A 122 7.75 12.90 8.91
C LEU A 122 7.22 12.79 10.34
N ASP A 123 6.45 13.75 10.81
CA ASP A 123 5.79 13.69 12.13
C ASP A 123 4.77 12.54 12.16
N TRP A 124 4.02 12.34 11.08
CA TRP A 124 3.10 11.21 10.95
C TRP A 124 3.83 9.86 10.91
N VAL A 125 4.93 9.78 10.19
CA VAL A 125 5.78 8.57 10.18
C VAL A 125 6.31 8.28 11.59
N LYS A 126 6.75 9.34 12.31
CA LYS A 126 7.17 9.19 13.70
C LYS A 126 6.03 8.71 14.59
N ARG A 127 4.83 9.25 14.42
CA ARG A 127 3.64 8.82 15.17
C ARG A 127 3.30 7.35 14.92
N MET A 128 3.41 6.88 13.67
CA MET A 128 3.24 5.47 13.33
C MET A 128 4.30 4.59 14.01
N PHE A 129 5.56 5.04 14.00
CA PHE A 129 6.63 4.38 14.74
C PHE A 129 6.29 4.29 16.23
N ASP A 130 5.92 5.42 16.86
CA ASP A 130 5.62 5.48 18.30
C ASP A 130 4.40 4.62 18.70
N ALA A 131 3.44 4.46 17.79
CA ALA A 131 2.24 3.64 18.00
C ALA A 131 2.48 2.14 17.78
N SER A 132 3.62 1.76 17.21
CA SER A 132 3.98 0.37 16.96
C SER A 132 4.74 -0.25 18.14
N ASP A 133 5.14 -1.51 17.99
CA ASP A 133 6.03 -2.18 18.96
C ASP A 133 7.51 -1.80 18.80
N LEU A 134 7.88 -1.08 17.75
CA LEU A 134 9.26 -0.72 17.46
C LEU A 134 9.98 0.02 18.59
N PRO A 135 9.35 0.97 19.32
CA PRO A 135 10.00 1.65 20.44
C PRO A 135 10.47 0.74 21.56
N LYS A 136 9.92 -0.46 21.66
CA LYS A 136 10.38 -1.47 22.64
C LYS A 136 11.76 -2.05 22.28
N HIS A 137 12.18 -1.93 21.02
CA HIS A 137 13.36 -2.58 20.47
C HIS A 137 14.42 -1.61 19.97
N VAL A 138 14.02 -0.45 19.46
CA VAL A 138 14.91 0.52 18.82
C VAL A 138 14.45 1.94 19.08
N SER A 139 15.38 2.85 19.30
CA SER A 139 15.03 4.28 19.41
C SER A 139 14.70 4.88 18.04
N TRP A 140 13.82 5.89 18.00
CA TRP A 140 13.51 6.64 16.78
C TRP A 140 14.77 7.14 16.06
N LYS A 141 15.71 7.74 16.82
CA LYS A 141 16.97 8.26 16.28
C LYS A 141 17.78 7.19 15.57
N GLU A 142 17.87 6.01 16.16
CA GLU A 142 18.62 4.89 15.58
C GLU A 142 17.89 4.32 14.36
N PHE A 143 16.58 4.13 14.45
CA PHE A 143 15.75 3.65 13.34
C PHE A 143 15.85 4.59 12.13
N LEU A 144 15.68 5.90 12.36
CA LEU A 144 15.84 6.91 11.32
C LEU A 144 17.25 6.88 10.69
N ARG A 145 18.29 6.78 11.50
CA ARG A 145 19.68 6.74 11.01
C ARG A 145 19.99 5.46 10.22
N LYS A 146 19.54 4.32 10.72
CA LYS A 146 19.83 2.99 10.13
C LYS A 146 18.99 2.68 8.90
N GLY A 147 17.80 3.23 8.83
CA GLY A 147 16.87 3.02 7.72
C GLY A 147 16.07 1.72 7.78
N TYR A 148 16.31 0.85 8.74
CA TYR A 148 15.55 -0.39 8.92
C TYR A 148 15.68 -0.97 10.31
N PHE A 149 14.74 -1.83 10.65
CA PHE A 149 14.83 -2.70 11.84
C PHE A 149 14.33 -4.10 11.49
N VAL A 150 15.05 -5.11 11.97
CA VAL A 150 14.63 -6.51 11.85
C VAL A 150 14.00 -6.93 13.16
N VAL A 151 12.69 -7.07 13.18
CA VAL A 151 11.96 -7.50 14.37
C VAL A 151 12.42 -8.90 14.77
N PRO A 152 12.79 -9.13 16.04
CA PRO A 152 13.17 -10.45 16.51
C PRO A 152 12.06 -11.48 16.21
N PRO A 153 12.43 -12.73 15.90
CA PRO A 153 11.42 -13.77 15.74
C PRO A 153 10.72 -13.99 17.08
N PRO A 154 9.42 -14.34 17.07
CA PRO A 154 8.75 -14.77 18.29
C PRO A 154 9.42 -16.01 18.87
N ALA A 155 9.17 -16.27 20.16
CA ALA A 155 9.61 -17.51 20.80
C ALA A 155 9.13 -18.73 20.00
N GLU A 156 9.84 -19.83 20.09
CA GLU A 156 9.58 -20.99 19.23
C GLU A 156 8.16 -21.57 19.39
N ASP A 157 7.66 -21.56 20.60
CA ASP A 157 6.30 -21.96 20.99
C ASP A 157 5.20 -21.00 20.51
N GLN A 158 5.59 -19.77 20.13
CA GLN A 158 4.70 -18.72 19.66
C GLN A 158 4.79 -18.51 18.13
N ARG A 159 5.56 -19.34 17.44
CA ARG A 159 5.70 -19.23 16.00
C ARG A 159 4.52 -19.92 15.30
N ASP A 160 3.91 -19.21 14.38
CA ASP A 160 3.00 -19.83 13.45
C ASP A 160 3.70 -20.91 12.62
N PRO A 161 3.06 -22.02 12.34
CA PRO A 161 3.61 -23.01 11.44
C PRO A 161 3.82 -22.38 10.04
N PRO A 162 4.84 -22.85 9.28
CA PRO A 162 5.06 -22.36 7.93
C PRO A 162 3.78 -22.45 7.08
N SER A 163 3.54 -21.41 6.30
CA SER A 163 2.42 -21.38 5.35
C SER A 163 2.49 -22.59 4.42
N LEU A 164 1.35 -23.16 4.08
CA LEU A 164 1.24 -24.35 3.24
C LEU A 164 1.94 -25.62 3.79
N ARG A 165 2.26 -25.66 5.08
CA ARG A 165 2.85 -26.85 5.70
C ARG A 165 2.01 -28.11 5.49
N TRP A 166 0.69 -27.97 5.56
CA TRP A 166 -0.25 -29.06 5.29
C TRP A 166 -0.09 -29.65 3.89
N PHE A 167 0.19 -28.78 2.88
CA PHE A 167 0.44 -29.22 1.51
C PHE A 167 1.77 -29.96 1.40
N TYR A 168 2.83 -29.40 1.98
CA TYR A 168 4.15 -30.02 2.00
C TYR A 168 4.14 -31.38 2.70
N GLU A 169 3.36 -31.54 3.76
CA GLU A 169 3.20 -32.76 4.52
C GLU A 169 2.16 -33.73 3.92
N GLY A 170 1.57 -33.40 2.78
CA GLY A 170 0.55 -34.23 2.13
C GLY A 170 -0.78 -34.31 2.88
N ARG A 171 -1.05 -33.40 3.84
CA ARG A 171 -2.27 -33.39 4.64
C ARG A 171 -3.41 -32.61 3.99
N ASN A 172 -3.63 -32.80 2.68
CA ASN A 172 -4.65 -32.09 1.91
C ASN A 172 -6.07 -32.31 2.44
N LYS A 173 -6.30 -33.46 3.10
CA LYS A 173 -7.60 -33.83 3.71
C LYS A 173 -7.96 -32.96 4.93
N ASP A 174 -6.97 -32.32 5.54
CA ASP A 174 -7.15 -31.52 6.75
C ASP A 174 -7.63 -30.10 6.41
N VAL A 175 -7.59 -29.72 5.14
CA VAL A 175 -8.02 -28.42 4.67
C VAL A 175 -9.47 -28.47 4.22
N PRO A 176 -10.39 -27.79 4.94
CA PRO A 176 -11.78 -27.75 4.52
C PRO A 176 -11.91 -27.00 3.18
N GLU A 177 -12.69 -27.55 2.30
CA GLU A 177 -13.10 -26.85 1.07
C GLU A 177 -13.89 -25.59 1.45
N PRO A 178 -13.46 -24.39 1.08
CA PRO A 178 -14.17 -23.15 1.44
C PRO A 178 -15.55 -23.05 0.78
N HIS A 179 -15.70 -23.68 -0.40
CA HIS A 179 -16.94 -23.74 -1.16
C HIS A 179 -17.01 -25.08 -1.89
N PRO A 180 -18.20 -25.65 -2.08
CA PRO A 180 -18.34 -26.83 -2.92
C PRO A 180 -17.90 -26.50 -4.34
N LEU A 181 -17.02 -27.32 -4.89
CA LEU A 181 -16.60 -27.17 -6.28
C LEU A 181 -17.79 -27.44 -7.21
N PRO A 182 -17.90 -26.70 -8.33
CA PRO A 182 -18.89 -27.00 -9.35
C PRO A 182 -18.77 -28.44 -9.82
N ALA A 183 -19.90 -29.07 -10.18
CA ALA A 183 -19.91 -30.41 -10.68
C ALA A 183 -18.98 -30.55 -11.90
N GLY A 184 -18.09 -31.53 -11.88
CA GLY A 184 -17.10 -31.79 -12.95
C GLY A 184 -15.69 -31.26 -12.65
N TYR A 185 -15.49 -30.53 -11.57
CA TYR A 185 -14.15 -30.18 -11.09
C TYR A 185 -13.74 -31.15 -9.99
N GLY A 186 -12.79 -31.99 -10.28
CA GLY A 186 -12.16 -32.86 -9.27
C GLY A 186 -10.96 -32.16 -8.64
N THR A 187 -10.80 -32.29 -7.33
CA THR A 187 -9.53 -32.01 -6.65
C THR A 187 -8.57 -33.15 -6.97
N THR A 188 -7.89 -33.07 -8.07
CA THR A 188 -6.70 -33.88 -8.33
C THR A 188 -5.48 -33.03 -8.03
N PHE A 189 -4.92 -33.22 -6.85
CA PHE A 189 -3.53 -32.91 -6.57
C PHE A 189 -2.70 -34.17 -6.61
#